data_1948499f13367d760a83b593596e0ff1
#
_entry.id   1948499f13367d760a83b593596e0ff1
#
_cell.length_a   1.000
_cell.length_b   1.000
_cell.length_c   1.000
_cell.angle_alpha   90.00
_cell.angle_beta   90.00
_cell.angle_gamma   90.00
#
_symmetry.space_group_name_H-M   'P 1'
#
loop_
_entity.id
_entity.type
_entity.pdbx_description
1 polymer ?
#
loop_
_entity_poly.entity_id
_entity_poly.type
_entity_poly.pdbx_seq_one_letter_code
_entity_poly.pdbx_strand_id
1 'polypeptide(L)'
;MAIAIAPLTTAVMNAVGASDAGTASGVNNAMSRVAGLLAIAVFGWVMAMVFEPTLQRGLRESGLSAQLVDAVWEQRARLAAIEPPKGADAQAAQAVRDAVHAAFVAGYRWIIALSVGLALASAASAALWVGRAPAPKRA
;
A
#
# COMPACT_ATOMS: atom_id res chain seq x y z
N MET A 1 -13.80 -2.43 9.55
CA MET A 1 -13.29 -1.19 10.18
C MET A 1 -13.79 -1.01 11.61
N ALA A 2 -15.09 -1.11 11.91
CA ALA A 2 -15.64 -0.88 13.27
C ALA A 2 -15.05 -1.79 14.36
N ILE A 3 -14.73 -3.04 14.06
CA ILE A 3 -14.23 -4.04 15.03
C ILE A 3 -12.85 -3.66 15.61
N ALA A 4 -12.01 -2.94 14.84
CA ALA A 4 -10.67 -2.57 15.30
C ALA A 4 -10.62 -1.16 15.93
N ILE A 5 -11.46 -0.23 15.48
CA ILE A 5 -11.42 1.17 15.90
C ILE A 5 -11.97 1.34 17.33
N ALA A 6 -13.08 0.68 17.66
CA ALA A 6 -13.71 0.82 18.97
C ALA A 6 -12.80 0.34 20.14
N PRO A 7 -12.18 -0.87 20.09
CA PRO A 7 -11.26 -1.30 21.14
C PRO A 7 -10.02 -0.42 21.27
N LEU A 8 -9.48 0.08 20.14
CA LEU A 8 -8.31 0.93 20.14
C LEU A 8 -8.60 2.28 20.81
N THR A 9 -9.72 2.91 20.45
CA THR A 9 -10.15 4.18 21.05
C THR A 9 -10.39 4.00 22.56
N THR A 10 -11.05 2.92 22.97
CA THR A 10 -11.29 2.61 24.37
C THR A 10 -9.97 2.41 25.13
N ALA A 11 -9.00 1.70 24.56
CA ALA A 11 -7.69 1.48 25.18
C ALA A 11 -6.93 2.80 25.37
N VAL A 12 -6.95 3.70 24.37
CA VAL A 12 -6.33 5.03 24.46
C VAL A 12 -7.01 5.90 25.52
N MET A 13 -8.36 5.89 25.59
CA MET A 13 -9.10 6.66 26.57
C MET A 13 -8.90 6.17 28.00
N ASN A 14 -8.77 4.85 28.19
CA ASN A 14 -8.51 4.27 29.51
C ASN A 14 -7.05 4.45 30.01
N ALA A 15 -6.14 4.81 29.11
CA ALA A 15 -4.73 5.01 29.46
C ALA A 15 -4.43 6.43 29.99
N VAL A 16 -5.39 7.36 29.86
CA VAL A 16 -5.26 8.77 30.27
C VAL A 16 -6.34 9.16 31.27
N GLY A 17 -6.07 10.18 32.09
CA GLY A 17 -7.07 10.73 33.01
C GLY A 17 -8.20 11.43 32.25
N ALA A 18 -9.36 11.61 32.89
CA ALA A 18 -10.54 12.24 32.29
C ALA A 18 -10.26 13.66 31.79
N SER A 19 -9.34 14.40 32.45
CA SER A 19 -8.88 15.73 32.03
C SER A 19 -8.16 15.75 30.70
N ASP A 20 -7.48 14.65 30.34
CA ASP A 20 -6.63 14.56 29.15
C ASP A 20 -7.26 13.79 28.00
N ALA A 21 -8.46 13.25 28.21
CA ALA A 21 -9.17 12.43 27.22
C ALA A 21 -9.40 13.16 25.88
N GLY A 22 -9.71 14.45 25.91
CA GLY A 22 -9.87 15.28 24.70
C GLY A 22 -8.57 15.41 23.92
N THR A 23 -7.45 15.65 24.59
CA THR A 23 -6.13 15.76 23.99
C THR A 23 -5.69 14.42 23.40
N ALA A 24 -5.87 13.33 24.14
CA ALA A 24 -5.54 11.97 23.67
C ALA A 24 -6.34 11.59 22.40
N SER A 25 -7.63 11.92 22.36
CA SER A 25 -8.48 11.72 21.20
C SER A 25 -8.00 12.53 19.98
N GLY A 26 -7.65 13.80 20.18
CA GLY A 26 -7.11 14.67 19.15
C GLY A 26 -5.80 14.14 18.56
N VAL A 27 -4.87 13.74 19.41
CA VAL A 27 -3.58 13.14 19.00
C VAL A 27 -3.82 11.84 18.23
N ASN A 28 -4.65 10.94 18.73
CA ASN A 28 -4.95 9.66 18.05
C ASN A 28 -5.54 9.88 16.65
N ASN A 29 -6.45 10.84 16.51
CA ASN A 29 -7.05 11.18 15.21
C ASN A 29 -6.02 11.80 14.25
N ALA A 30 -5.17 12.72 14.74
CA ALA A 30 -4.09 13.31 13.95
C ALA A 30 -3.10 12.23 13.47
N MET A 31 -2.66 11.36 14.36
CA MET A 31 -1.75 10.26 14.02
C MET A 31 -2.34 9.30 13.00
N SER A 32 -3.64 8.97 13.12
CA SER A 32 -4.33 8.10 12.15
C SER A 32 -4.37 8.73 10.75
N ARG A 33 -4.57 10.03 10.65
CA ARG A 33 -4.57 10.76 9.36
C ARG A 33 -3.17 10.80 8.74
N VAL A 34 -2.15 11.11 9.54
CA VAL A 34 -0.74 11.13 9.10
C VAL A 34 -0.33 9.73 8.63
N ALA A 35 -0.66 8.68 9.39
CA ALA A 35 -0.38 7.30 9.01
C ALA A 35 -1.05 6.90 7.69
N GLY A 36 -2.30 7.34 7.47
CA GLY A 36 -3.01 7.10 6.20
C GLY A 36 -2.31 7.75 5.00
N LEU A 37 -1.87 8.99 5.13
CA LEU A 37 -1.13 9.70 4.08
C LEU A 37 0.22 9.04 3.80
N LEU A 38 0.95 8.64 4.85
CA LEU A 38 2.21 7.92 4.71
C LEU A 38 2.02 6.57 4.03
N ALA A 39 0.96 5.84 4.37
CA ALA A 39 0.65 4.56 3.73
C ALA A 39 0.41 4.71 2.23
N ILE A 40 -0.34 5.74 1.80
CA ILE A 40 -0.57 6.02 0.38
C ILE A 40 0.76 6.32 -0.33
N ALA A 41 1.61 7.16 0.28
CA ALA A 41 2.90 7.53 -0.31
C ALA A 41 3.84 6.32 -0.42
N VAL A 42 3.95 5.50 0.63
CA VAL A 42 4.81 4.30 0.66
C VAL A 42 4.31 3.27 -0.33
N PHE A 43 3.01 2.99 -0.39
CA PHE A 43 2.45 2.01 -1.32
C PHE A 43 2.58 2.46 -2.77
N GLY A 44 2.40 3.75 -3.05
CA GLY A 44 2.64 4.33 -4.38
C GLY A 44 4.10 4.19 -4.81
N TRP A 45 5.03 4.46 -3.91
CA TRP A 45 6.46 4.30 -4.13
C TRP A 45 6.85 2.83 -4.38
N VAL A 46 6.37 1.90 -3.54
CA VAL A 46 6.61 0.46 -3.71
C VAL A 46 6.03 -0.02 -5.04
N MET A 47 4.82 0.43 -5.41
CA MET A 47 4.23 0.12 -6.71
C MET A 47 5.15 0.55 -7.85
N ALA A 48 5.62 1.80 -7.86
CA ALA A 48 6.49 2.31 -8.93
C ALA A 48 7.82 1.54 -9.01
N MET A 49 8.45 1.28 -7.86
CA MET A 49 9.73 0.56 -7.78
C MET A 49 9.66 -0.88 -8.33
N VAL A 50 8.50 -1.53 -8.25
CA VAL A 50 8.33 -2.90 -8.76
C VAL A 50 7.76 -2.88 -10.18
N PHE A 51 6.81 -2.00 -10.44
CA PHE A 51 6.12 -1.89 -11.73
C PHE A 51 7.07 -1.52 -12.87
N GLU A 52 7.84 -0.45 -12.71
CA GLU A 52 8.69 0.07 -13.79
C GLU A 52 9.71 -0.94 -14.31
N PRO A 53 10.55 -1.59 -13.48
CA PRO A 53 11.53 -2.56 -13.98
C PRO A 53 10.86 -3.82 -14.53
N THR A 54 9.71 -4.23 -13.97
CA THR A 54 8.98 -5.40 -14.46
C THR A 54 8.35 -5.12 -15.82
N LEU A 55 7.74 -3.96 -16.00
CA LEU A 55 7.18 -3.51 -17.27
C LEU A 55 8.30 -3.44 -18.34
N GLN A 56 9.42 -2.79 -18.02
CA GLN A 56 10.54 -2.65 -18.97
C GLN A 56 11.09 -4.00 -19.42
N ARG A 57 11.22 -4.95 -18.49
CA ARG A 57 11.64 -6.31 -18.80
C ARG A 57 10.65 -7.00 -19.72
N GLY A 58 9.35 -7.00 -19.38
CA GLY A 58 8.31 -7.63 -20.19
C GLY A 58 8.22 -7.05 -21.61
N LEU A 59 8.36 -5.73 -21.76
CA LEU A 59 8.38 -5.09 -23.06
C LEU A 59 9.61 -5.48 -23.90
N ARG A 60 10.79 -5.60 -23.30
CA ARG A 60 12.00 -6.04 -24.00
C ARG A 60 11.93 -7.51 -24.45
N GLU A 61 11.39 -8.37 -23.59
CA GLU A 61 11.23 -9.79 -23.88
C GLU A 61 10.17 -10.08 -24.94
N SER A 62 9.23 -9.15 -25.15
CA SER A 62 8.15 -9.27 -26.14
C SER A 62 8.60 -9.04 -27.59
N GLY A 63 9.84 -8.63 -27.84
CA GLY A 63 10.35 -8.39 -29.19
C GLY A 63 9.71 -7.21 -29.92
N LEU A 64 9.07 -6.30 -29.18
CA LEU A 64 8.42 -5.11 -29.73
C LEU A 64 9.46 -4.14 -30.29
N SER A 65 9.05 -3.33 -31.32
CA SER A 65 9.91 -2.28 -31.85
C SER A 65 10.24 -1.23 -30.78
N ALA A 66 11.41 -0.61 -30.86
CA ALA A 66 11.84 0.42 -29.92
C ALA A 66 10.81 1.55 -29.80
N GLN A 67 10.20 1.96 -30.92
CA GLN A 67 9.18 3.01 -30.96
C GLN A 67 7.93 2.65 -30.13
N LEU A 68 7.48 1.40 -30.20
CA LEU A 68 6.34 0.92 -29.39
C LEU A 68 6.70 0.85 -27.90
N VAL A 69 7.92 0.40 -27.59
CA VAL A 69 8.42 0.36 -26.20
C VAL A 69 8.44 1.77 -25.61
N ASP A 70 8.98 2.75 -26.34
CA ASP A 70 9.07 4.13 -25.89
C ASP A 70 7.68 4.75 -25.69
N ALA A 71 6.76 4.53 -26.63
CA ALA A 71 5.38 5.03 -26.53
C ALA A 71 4.61 4.42 -25.32
N VAL A 72 4.88 3.17 -24.96
CA VAL A 72 4.33 2.54 -23.76
C VAL A 72 5.01 3.11 -22.51
N TRP A 73 6.33 3.30 -22.57
CA TRP A 73 7.11 3.82 -21.44
C TRP A 73 6.71 5.24 -21.04
N GLU A 74 6.36 6.10 -22.01
CA GLU A 74 5.83 7.44 -21.72
C GLU A 74 4.56 7.41 -20.87
N GLN A 75 3.77 6.34 -20.99
CA GLN A 75 2.54 6.17 -20.22
C GLN A 75 2.75 5.51 -18.85
N ARG A 76 3.98 5.16 -18.45
CA ARG A 76 4.27 4.36 -17.23
C ARG A 76 3.59 4.84 -15.95
N ALA A 77 3.39 6.16 -15.81
CA ALA A 77 2.70 6.74 -14.67
C ALA A 77 1.21 6.37 -14.58
N ARG A 78 0.62 5.87 -15.68
CA ARG A 78 -0.77 5.41 -15.71
C ARG A 78 -0.94 4.00 -15.12
N LEU A 79 0.14 3.28 -14.87
CA LEU A 79 0.13 1.91 -14.31
C LEU A 79 -0.78 0.96 -15.12
N ALA A 80 -1.80 0.39 -14.49
CA ALA A 80 -2.74 -0.53 -15.14
C ALA A 80 -3.60 0.12 -16.27
N ALA A 81 -3.62 1.45 -16.34
CA ALA A 81 -4.37 2.19 -17.38
C ALA A 81 -3.51 2.53 -18.61
N ILE A 82 -2.35 1.89 -18.79
CA ILE A 82 -1.54 1.98 -19.99
C ILE A 82 -2.30 1.30 -21.13
N GLU A 83 -2.47 2.02 -22.24
CA GLU A 83 -3.11 1.52 -23.45
C GLU A 83 -2.07 1.20 -24.52
N PRO A 84 -2.27 0.14 -25.33
CA PRO A 84 -1.44 -0.11 -26.49
C PRO A 84 -1.45 1.10 -27.44
N PRO A 85 -0.29 1.49 -27.99
CA PRO A 85 -0.20 2.61 -28.92
C PRO A 85 -1.10 2.40 -30.15
N LYS A 86 -1.68 3.51 -30.66
CA LYS A 86 -2.48 3.50 -31.89
C LYS A 86 -1.61 3.02 -33.06
N GLY A 87 -2.08 2.00 -33.77
CA GLY A 87 -1.34 1.39 -34.89
C GLY A 87 -0.53 0.14 -34.53
N ALA A 88 -0.51 -0.28 -33.25
CA ALA A 88 0.00 -1.60 -32.91
C ALA A 88 -0.90 -2.69 -33.49
N ASP A 89 -0.30 -3.73 -34.09
CA ASP A 89 -1.06 -4.91 -34.51
C ASP A 89 -1.65 -5.66 -33.29
N ALA A 90 -2.51 -6.64 -33.55
CA ALA A 90 -3.20 -7.38 -32.49
C ALA A 90 -2.22 -8.13 -31.56
N GLN A 91 -1.12 -8.64 -32.10
CA GLN A 91 -0.10 -9.37 -31.34
C GLN A 91 0.70 -8.42 -30.46
N ALA A 92 1.17 -7.30 -31.00
CA ALA A 92 1.88 -6.27 -30.23
C ALA A 92 0.97 -5.68 -29.14
N ALA A 93 -0.28 -5.38 -29.45
CA ALA A 93 -1.24 -4.88 -28.48
C ALA A 93 -1.50 -5.87 -27.35
N GLN A 94 -1.54 -7.17 -27.64
CA GLN A 94 -1.67 -8.19 -26.61
C GLN A 94 -0.41 -8.29 -25.75
N ALA A 95 0.77 -8.28 -26.36
CA ALA A 95 2.05 -8.31 -25.63
C ALA A 95 2.19 -7.11 -24.66
N VAL A 96 1.77 -5.92 -25.06
CA VAL A 96 1.73 -4.74 -24.16
C VAL A 96 0.79 -4.97 -23.00
N ARG A 97 -0.44 -5.46 -23.24
CA ARG A 97 -1.39 -5.74 -22.16
C ARG A 97 -0.86 -6.76 -21.16
N ASP A 98 -0.23 -7.83 -21.64
CA ASP A 98 0.32 -8.88 -20.82
C ASP A 98 1.50 -8.37 -19.97
N ALA A 99 2.39 -7.56 -20.55
CA ALA A 99 3.49 -6.93 -19.83
C ALA A 99 2.97 -5.97 -18.74
N VAL A 100 1.99 -5.13 -19.05
CA VAL A 100 1.36 -4.21 -18.09
C VAL A 100 0.68 -4.97 -16.96
N HIS A 101 -0.10 -6.00 -17.28
CA HIS A 101 -0.78 -6.83 -16.29
C HIS A 101 0.22 -7.54 -15.36
N ALA A 102 1.25 -8.16 -15.92
CA ALA A 102 2.29 -8.83 -15.14
C ALA A 102 3.02 -7.86 -14.20
N ALA A 103 3.38 -6.67 -14.69
CA ALA A 103 4.03 -5.62 -13.90
C ALA A 103 3.13 -5.12 -12.76
N PHE A 104 1.85 -4.90 -13.04
CA PHE A 104 0.88 -4.43 -12.04
C PHE A 104 0.66 -5.50 -10.94
N VAL A 105 0.46 -6.75 -11.33
CA VAL A 105 0.28 -7.87 -10.38
C VAL A 105 1.52 -8.04 -9.51
N ALA A 106 2.72 -7.91 -10.08
CA ALA A 106 3.96 -7.97 -9.30
C ALA A 106 4.01 -6.88 -8.22
N GLY A 107 3.75 -5.61 -8.59
CA GLY A 107 3.68 -4.50 -7.63
C GLY A 107 2.62 -4.71 -6.55
N TYR A 108 1.44 -5.16 -6.96
CA TYR A 108 0.33 -5.43 -6.04
C TYR A 108 0.65 -6.53 -5.02
N ARG A 109 1.34 -7.60 -5.45
CA ARG A 109 1.78 -8.67 -4.54
C ARG A 109 2.74 -8.15 -3.47
N TRP A 110 3.65 -7.25 -3.81
CA TRP A 110 4.55 -6.61 -2.85
C TRP A 110 3.81 -5.72 -1.86
N ILE A 111 2.80 -4.96 -2.31
CA ILE A 111 1.96 -4.14 -1.42
C ILE A 111 1.20 -5.02 -0.43
N ILE A 112 0.62 -6.15 -0.89
CA ILE A 112 -0.05 -7.10 0.01
C ILE A 112 0.94 -7.68 1.02
N ALA A 113 2.11 -8.13 0.57
CA ALA A 113 3.12 -8.69 1.47
C ALA A 113 3.55 -7.68 2.54
N LEU A 114 3.78 -6.42 2.15
CA LEU A 114 4.09 -5.34 3.09
C LEU A 114 2.93 -5.10 4.08
N SER A 115 1.69 -5.07 3.59
CA SER A 115 0.51 -4.88 4.44
C SER A 115 0.35 -6.01 5.46
N VAL A 116 0.56 -7.25 5.05
CA VAL A 116 0.54 -8.42 5.95
C VAL A 116 1.67 -8.32 6.98
N GLY A 117 2.88 -7.96 6.56
CA GLY A 117 4.01 -7.75 7.46
C GLY A 117 3.74 -6.68 8.52
N LEU A 118 3.17 -5.54 8.11
CA LEU A 118 2.79 -4.46 9.02
C LEU A 118 1.67 -4.90 9.99
N ALA A 119 0.68 -5.64 9.52
CA ALA A 119 -0.39 -6.16 10.37
C ALA A 119 0.15 -7.15 11.43
N LEU A 120 1.05 -8.06 11.04
CA LEU A 120 1.69 -8.98 11.97
C LEU A 120 2.58 -8.25 12.98
N ALA A 121 3.35 -7.25 12.55
CA ALA A 121 4.17 -6.43 13.43
C ALA A 121 3.30 -5.66 14.44
N SER A 122 2.17 -5.11 13.99
CA SER A 122 1.20 -4.44 14.86
C SER A 122 0.60 -5.40 15.89
N ALA A 123 0.18 -6.60 15.46
CA ALA A 123 -0.35 -7.61 16.36
C ALA A 123 0.68 -8.08 17.40
N ALA A 124 1.93 -8.30 16.97
CA ALA A 124 3.02 -8.66 17.86
C ALA A 124 3.32 -7.54 18.88
N SER A 125 3.36 -6.28 18.45
CA SER A 125 3.51 -5.13 19.34
C SER A 125 2.40 -5.08 20.39
N ALA A 126 1.15 -5.24 19.97
CA ALA A 126 0.01 -5.26 20.90
C ALA A 126 0.12 -6.41 21.92
N ALA A 127 0.47 -7.61 21.48
CA ALA A 127 0.62 -8.77 22.36
C ALA A 127 1.75 -8.58 23.38
N LEU A 128 2.86 -7.96 22.99
CA LEU A 128 4.03 -7.75 23.86
C LEU A 128 3.82 -6.63 24.88
N TRP A 129 3.11 -5.56 24.51
CA TRP A 129 2.99 -4.37 25.32
C TRP A 129 1.68 -4.27 26.09
N VAL A 130 0.55 -4.60 25.47
CA VAL A 130 -0.78 -4.51 26.10
C VAL A 130 -1.00 -5.67 27.10
N GLY A 131 -0.51 -6.87 26.81
CA GLY A 131 -0.60 -8.03 27.69
C GLY A 131 0.20 -7.90 29.03
N ARG A 132 1.04 -6.87 29.15
CA ARG A 132 1.83 -6.60 30.35
C ARG A 132 1.27 -5.47 31.22
N ALA A 133 0.21 -4.79 30.80
CA ALA A 133 -0.40 -3.73 31.61
C ALA A 133 -0.99 -4.33 32.89
N PRO A 134 -0.63 -3.83 34.11
CA PRO A 134 -1.23 -4.29 35.37
C PRO A 134 -2.73 -4.00 35.35
N ALA A 135 -3.54 -4.95 35.83
CA ALA A 135 -4.97 -4.79 35.96
C ALA A 135 -5.28 -3.52 36.79
N PRO A 136 -6.25 -2.68 36.36
CA PRO A 136 -6.62 -1.52 37.15
C PRO A 136 -7.07 -1.97 38.54
N LYS A 137 -6.46 -1.39 39.60
CA LYS A 137 -6.89 -1.60 40.98
C LYS A 137 -8.35 -1.08 41.05
N ARG A 138 -9.29 -2.02 41.26
CA ARG A 138 -10.65 -1.66 41.60
C ARG A 138 -10.61 -0.95 42.97
N ALA A 139 -10.95 0.31 42.98
CA ALA A 139 -11.27 1.05 44.21
C ALA A 139 -12.67 0.74 44.65
#